data_cbb094b24d0173cdf7d2c182c1abc61d
#
_entry.id   cbb094b24d0173cdf7d2c182c1abc61d
#
_cell.length_a   1.000
_cell.length_b   1.000
_cell.length_c   1.000
_cell.angle_alpha   90.00
_cell.angle_beta   90.00
_cell.angle_gamma   90.00
#
_symmetry.space_group_name_H-M   'P 1'
#
loop_
_entity.id
_entity.type
_entity.pdbx_description
1 polymer ?
#
loop_
_entity_poly.entity_id
_entity_poly.type
_entity_poly.pdbx_seq_one_letter_code
_entity_poly.pdbx_strand_id
1 'polypeptide(L)'
;MICRVLITEEYQWKKISRDNIDIFYKGEFYDACIDTIFSLPFKSNNFIQRYINSININFSVVILTQNCCIMAVDKIRSTPIIYTNSHDKWYVDCKLSRLIGTTGEKKIDKHSALSIAMSGYTIGDSTIYKSIKSLMAGQLVILRDSCKIKKIQYYQYLPESINY
;
A
#
# COMPACT_ATOMS: atom_id res chain seq x y z
N MET A 1 -11.34 2.12 13.52
CA MET A 1 -9.90 2.00 13.20
C MET A 1 -9.30 3.41 13.12
N ILE A 2 -8.13 3.63 13.67
CA ILE A 2 -7.43 4.91 13.46
C ILE A 2 -6.31 4.68 12.45
N CYS A 3 -6.57 5.06 11.21
CA CYS A 3 -5.57 5.10 10.15
C CYS A 3 -5.44 6.55 9.65
N ARG A 4 -4.23 7.04 9.58
CA ARG A 4 -3.92 8.37 9.06
C ARG A 4 -3.14 8.26 7.77
N VAL A 5 -3.77 8.66 6.69
CA VAL A 5 -3.11 8.77 5.39
C VAL A 5 -2.45 10.14 5.31
N LEU A 6 -1.14 10.15 5.10
CA LEU A 6 -0.31 11.36 5.03
C LEU A 6 -0.04 11.79 3.58
N ILE A 7 -0.49 10.99 2.61
CA ILE A 7 -0.33 11.29 1.19
C ILE A 7 -1.01 12.63 0.87
N THR A 8 -0.28 13.51 0.22
CA THR A 8 -0.76 14.80 -0.28
C THR A 8 -0.86 14.75 -1.80
N GLU A 9 -1.52 15.73 -2.41
CA GLU A 9 -1.67 15.84 -3.87
C GLU A 9 -0.36 16.17 -4.61
N GLU A 10 0.76 16.21 -3.89
CA GLU A 10 2.09 16.29 -4.47
C GLU A 10 2.42 15.03 -5.28
N TYR A 11 3.33 15.13 -6.24
CA TYR A 11 3.83 14.01 -7.05
C TYR A 11 2.74 13.27 -7.83
N GLN A 12 1.73 14.00 -8.34
CA GLN A 12 0.64 13.46 -9.15
C GLN A 12 -0.31 12.51 -8.39
N TRP A 13 -0.29 12.51 -7.08
CA TRP A 13 -1.35 11.89 -6.31
C TRP A 13 -2.63 12.73 -6.41
N LYS A 14 -3.76 12.06 -6.50
CA LYS A 14 -5.09 12.67 -6.51
C LYS A 14 -5.90 12.15 -5.34
N LYS A 15 -6.80 12.97 -4.83
CA LYS A 15 -7.74 12.59 -3.78
C LYS A 15 -9.17 12.80 -4.25
N ILE A 16 -10.02 11.81 -4.04
CA ILE A 16 -11.48 11.91 -4.23
C ILE A 16 -12.16 11.38 -2.97
N SER A 17 -13.19 12.11 -2.51
CA SER A 17 -13.95 11.76 -1.31
C SER A 17 -15.44 11.69 -1.65
N ARG A 18 -16.11 10.57 -1.29
CA ARG A 18 -17.57 10.37 -1.38
C ARG A 18 -18.03 9.45 -0.25
N ASP A 19 -19.17 9.72 0.35
CA ASP A 19 -19.86 8.83 1.31
C ASP A 19 -18.96 8.26 2.42
N ASN A 20 -18.11 9.09 3.04
CA ASN A 20 -17.14 8.69 4.05
C ASN A 20 -16.05 7.70 3.55
N ILE A 21 -15.80 7.69 2.26
CA ILE A 21 -14.70 6.97 1.63
C ILE A 21 -13.77 7.99 1.00
N ASP A 22 -12.51 7.97 1.43
CA ASP A 22 -11.44 8.72 0.81
C ASP A 22 -10.59 7.79 -0.06
N ILE A 23 -10.41 8.14 -1.34
CA ILE A 23 -9.54 7.42 -2.26
C ILE A 23 -8.37 8.34 -2.62
N PHE A 24 -7.17 7.90 -2.29
CA PHE A 24 -5.92 8.50 -2.74
C PHE A 24 -5.35 7.59 -3.82
N TYR A 25 -5.04 8.13 -4.98
CA TYR A 25 -4.53 7.32 -6.07
C TYR A 25 -3.51 8.07 -6.93
N LYS A 26 -2.66 7.29 -7.56
CA LYS A 26 -1.73 7.74 -8.59
C LYS A 26 -1.76 6.72 -9.73
N GLY A 27 -1.73 7.20 -10.97
CA GLY A 27 -1.85 6.41 -12.18
C GLY A 27 -3.00 6.91 -13.06
N GLU A 28 -3.18 6.25 -14.20
CA GLU A 28 -4.19 6.63 -15.21
C GLU A 28 -5.54 5.94 -14.93
N PHE A 29 -6.12 6.23 -13.77
CA PHE A 29 -7.48 5.76 -13.50
C PHE A 29 -8.50 6.55 -14.31
N TYR A 30 -9.35 5.83 -15.03
CA TYR A 30 -10.54 6.40 -15.65
C TYR A 30 -11.65 6.57 -14.60
N ASP A 31 -12.56 7.51 -14.83
CA ASP A 31 -13.67 7.78 -13.90
C ASP A 31 -14.49 6.52 -13.57
N ALA A 32 -14.76 5.67 -14.55
CA ALA A 32 -15.46 4.40 -14.35
C ALA A 32 -14.73 3.45 -13.37
N CYS A 33 -13.39 3.47 -13.34
CA CYS A 33 -12.62 2.69 -12.37
C CYS A 33 -12.80 3.25 -10.97
N ILE A 34 -12.80 4.56 -10.82
CA ILE A 34 -13.00 5.23 -9.54
C ILE A 34 -14.42 4.97 -9.02
N ASP A 35 -15.44 5.10 -9.86
CA ASP A 35 -16.83 4.82 -9.48
C ASP A 35 -17.02 3.35 -9.06
N THR A 36 -16.33 2.42 -9.74
CA THR A 36 -16.32 1.01 -9.33
C THR A 36 -15.70 0.82 -7.95
N ILE A 37 -14.62 1.55 -7.60
CA ILE A 37 -14.03 1.48 -6.25
C ILE A 37 -15.05 1.90 -5.19
N PHE A 38 -15.81 2.96 -5.42
CA PHE A 38 -16.83 3.41 -4.46
C PHE A 38 -17.96 2.39 -4.26
N SER A 39 -18.21 1.55 -5.27
CA SER A 39 -19.25 0.50 -5.24
C SER A 39 -18.77 -0.82 -4.63
N LEU A 40 -17.49 -0.95 -4.28
CA LEU A 40 -16.92 -2.21 -3.78
C LEU A 40 -17.52 -2.62 -2.41
N PRO A 41 -17.83 -3.91 -2.24
CA PRO A 41 -18.20 -4.43 -0.93
C PRO A 41 -16.94 -4.59 -0.05
N PHE A 42 -16.53 -3.53 0.64
CA PHE A 42 -15.30 -3.48 1.45
C PHE A 42 -15.23 -4.52 2.58
N LYS A 43 -16.34 -5.20 2.89
CA LYS A 43 -16.36 -6.33 3.83
C LYS A 43 -15.72 -7.59 3.26
N SER A 44 -15.76 -7.77 1.93
CA SER A 44 -15.28 -8.98 1.26
C SER A 44 -13.90 -8.76 0.63
N ASN A 45 -12.88 -9.41 1.21
CA ASN A 45 -11.52 -9.34 0.68
C ASN A 45 -11.39 -9.94 -0.73
N ASN A 46 -12.20 -10.95 -1.06
CA ASN A 46 -12.15 -11.62 -2.37
C ASN A 46 -12.61 -10.69 -3.50
N PHE A 47 -13.64 -9.87 -3.25
CA PHE A 47 -14.08 -8.89 -4.25
C PHE A 47 -13.04 -7.80 -4.46
N ILE A 48 -12.45 -7.28 -3.36
CA ILE A 48 -11.39 -6.30 -3.44
C ILE A 48 -10.20 -6.86 -4.23
N GLN A 49 -9.76 -8.08 -3.91
CA GLN A 49 -8.65 -8.74 -4.60
C GLN A 49 -8.92 -8.94 -6.09
N ARG A 50 -10.11 -9.43 -6.45
CA ARG A 50 -10.49 -9.63 -7.87
C ARG A 50 -10.49 -8.32 -8.63
N TYR A 51 -11.06 -7.27 -8.04
CA TYR A 51 -11.09 -5.95 -8.65
C TYR A 51 -9.67 -5.41 -8.86
N ILE A 52 -8.84 -5.39 -7.82
CA ILE A 52 -7.46 -4.92 -7.91
C ILE A 52 -6.67 -5.70 -8.96
N ASN A 53 -6.85 -7.02 -9.04
CA ASN A 53 -6.18 -7.85 -10.04
C ASN A 53 -6.64 -7.57 -11.49
N SER A 54 -7.86 -7.08 -11.68
CA SER A 54 -8.39 -6.72 -13.01
C SER A 54 -7.84 -5.40 -13.55
N ILE A 55 -7.20 -4.59 -12.71
CA ILE A 55 -6.61 -3.31 -13.11
C ILE A 55 -5.30 -3.57 -13.88
N ASN A 56 -5.30 -3.23 -15.18
CA ASN A 56 -4.15 -3.43 -16.08
C ASN A 56 -3.43 -2.13 -16.45
N ILE A 57 -3.29 -1.22 -15.50
CA ILE A 57 -2.53 0.02 -15.63
C ILE A 57 -1.48 0.10 -14.52
N ASN A 58 -0.53 1.01 -14.64
CA ASN A 58 0.36 1.36 -13.54
C ASN A 58 -0.41 2.21 -12.53
N PHE A 59 -0.45 1.75 -11.28
CA PHE A 59 -1.22 2.44 -10.26
C PHE A 59 -0.68 2.23 -8.84
N SER A 60 -1.03 3.15 -7.99
CA SER A 60 -1.00 2.99 -6.54
C SER A 60 -2.26 3.60 -5.95
N VAL A 61 -2.91 2.90 -5.04
CA VAL A 61 -4.18 3.34 -4.46
C VAL A 61 -4.22 3.08 -2.96
N VAL A 62 -4.76 4.06 -2.23
CA VAL A 62 -5.10 3.93 -0.82
C VAL A 62 -6.56 4.31 -0.66
N ILE A 63 -7.37 3.39 -0.16
CA ILE A 63 -8.79 3.58 0.08
C ILE A 63 -9.01 3.58 1.59
N LEU A 64 -9.47 4.69 2.11
CA LEU A 64 -9.77 4.86 3.52
C LEU A 64 -11.27 4.89 3.72
N THR A 65 -11.78 3.98 4.54
CA THR A 65 -13.18 3.94 4.99
C THR A 65 -13.25 4.08 6.50
N GLN A 66 -14.43 4.17 7.08
CA GLN A 66 -14.59 4.19 8.54
C GLN A 66 -13.99 2.95 9.23
N ASN A 67 -14.01 1.78 8.57
CA ASN A 67 -13.69 0.48 9.18
C ASN A 67 -12.40 -0.16 8.66
N CYS A 68 -11.86 0.31 7.55
CA CYS A 68 -10.65 -0.26 6.98
C CYS A 68 -9.84 0.75 6.16
N CYS A 69 -8.55 0.47 6.05
CA CYS A 69 -7.67 1.10 5.08
C CYS A 69 -7.12 0.02 4.15
N ILE A 70 -7.30 0.21 2.86
CA ILE A 70 -6.89 -0.71 1.81
C ILE A 70 -5.81 -0.02 1.01
N MET A 71 -4.69 -0.69 0.81
CA MET A 71 -3.56 -0.21 0.04
C MET A 71 -3.23 -1.22 -1.03
N ALA A 72 -3.05 -0.78 -2.26
CA ALA A 72 -2.60 -1.65 -3.35
C ALA A 72 -1.63 -0.91 -4.27
N VAL A 73 -0.68 -1.65 -4.80
CA VAL A 73 0.26 -1.18 -5.83
C VAL A 73 0.19 -2.11 -7.04
N ASP A 74 0.52 -1.60 -8.21
CA ASP A 74 0.54 -2.37 -9.44
C ASP A 74 1.54 -3.53 -9.44
N LYS A 75 1.52 -4.31 -10.52
CA LYS A 75 2.33 -5.53 -10.71
C LYS A 75 3.84 -5.29 -10.66
N ILE A 76 4.31 -4.06 -10.88
CA ILE A 76 5.73 -3.68 -10.89
C ILE A 76 6.09 -2.69 -9.77
N ARG A 77 5.11 -2.25 -8.97
CA ARG A 77 5.29 -1.24 -7.91
C ARG A 77 5.84 0.09 -8.45
N SER A 78 5.16 0.66 -9.45
CA SER A 78 5.56 1.93 -10.07
C SER A 78 5.66 3.09 -9.08
N THR A 79 4.83 3.12 -8.06
CA THR A 79 4.89 4.08 -6.96
C THR A 79 4.81 3.34 -5.64
N PRO A 80 5.81 3.48 -4.75
CA PRO A 80 5.81 2.79 -3.47
C PRO A 80 4.74 3.37 -2.53
N ILE A 81 4.11 2.49 -1.75
CA ILE A 81 3.33 2.83 -0.56
C ILE A 81 4.02 2.21 0.63
N ILE A 82 4.22 3.01 1.66
CA ILE A 82 4.82 2.61 2.93
C ILE A 82 3.84 2.81 4.06
N TYR A 83 3.94 1.99 5.09
CA TYR A 83 3.05 2.05 6.25
C TYR A 83 3.75 1.61 7.52
N THR A 84 3.24 2.08 8.64
CA THR A 84 3.71 1.68 9.97
C THR A 84 2.58 1.77 10.99
N ASN A 85 2.71 1.04 12.09
CA ASN A 85 1.89 1.22 13.28
C ASN A 85 2.74 1.91 14.34
N SER A 86 2.24 3.01 14.88
CA SER A 86 2.86 3.74 15.98
C SER A 86 1.78 4.22 16.94
N HIS A 87 1.90 3.89 18.23
CA HIS A 87 0.94 4.25 19.28
C HIS A 87 -0.51 3.84 18.92
N ASP A 88 -0.69 2.58 18.49
CA ASP A 88 -1.98 1.99 18.07
C ASP A 88 -2.68 2.71 16.92
N LYS A 89 -1.93 3.48 16.14
CA LYS A 89 -2.41 4.17 14.94
C LYS A 89 -1.62 3.72 13.73
N TRP A 90 -2.32 3.48 12.64
CA TRP A 90 -1.70 3.23 11.35
C TRP A 90 -1.39 4.55 10.65
N TYR A 91 -0.22 4.62 10.07
CA TYR A 91 0.22 5.73 9.23
C TYR A 91 0.60 5.18 7.86
N VAL A 92 0.13 5.85 6.81
CA VAL A 92 0.34 5.47 5.41
C VAL A 92 0.86 6.67 4.64
N ASP A 93 1.92 6.47 3.88
CA ASP A 93 2.49 7.51 3.01
C ASP A 93 3.19 6.88 1.79
N CYS A 94 3.59 7.72 0.85
CA CYS A 94 4.50 7.40 -0.25
C CYS A 94 5.93 7.94 0.00
N LYS A 95 6.12 8.77 1.04
CA LYS A 95 7.40 9.38 1.41
C LYS A 95 7.88 8.92 2.78
N LEU A 96 9.06 8.31 2.80
CA LEU A 96 9.68 7.81 4.02
C LEU A 96 10.02 8.94 5.01
N SER A 97 10.55 10.07 4.51
CA SER A 97 10.91 11.22 5.36
C SER A 97 9.72 11.80 6.12
N ARG A 98 8.56 11.91 5.47
CA ARG A 98 7.34 12.43 6.09
C ARG A 98 6.79 11.45 7.14
N LEU A 99 6.82 10.15 6.83
CA LEU A 99 6.40 9.11 7.77
C LEU A 99 7.26 9.11 9.03
N ILE A 100 8.59 9.20 8.87
CA ILE A 100 9.56 9.31 9.98
C ILE A 100 9.30 10.58 10.80
N GLY A 101 9.16 11.73 10.13
CA GLY A 101 8.90 13.00 10.80
C GLY A 101 7.61 12.99 11.63
N THR A 102 6.58 12.23 11.17
CA THR A 102 5.30 12.13 11.87
C THR A 102 5.34 11.13 13.02
N THR A 103 6.03 10.01 12.86
CA THR A 103 6.02 8.90 13.84
C THR A 103 7.20 8.92 14.80
N GLY A 104 8.25 9.67 14.49
CA GLY A 104 9.49 9.70 15.27
C GLY A 104 10.32 8.41 15.16
N GLU A 105 10.04 7.53 14.18
CA GLU A 105 10.79 6.29 14.02
C GLU A 105 12.24 6.58 13.63
N LYS A 106 13.18 6.07 14.45
CA LYS A 106 14.62 6.24 14.22
C LYS A 106 15.38 4.92 14.26
N LYS A 107 14.70 3.80 14.56
CA LYS A 107 15.34 2.51 14.73
C LYS A 107 15.68 1.87 13.40
N ILE A 108 16.97 1.81 13.09
CA ILE A 108 17.48 1.14 11.89
C ILE A 108 17.35 -0.38 12.03
N ASP A 109 16.91 -1.03 10.98
CA ASP A 109 16.99 -2.48 10.82
C ASP A 109 18.35 -2.86 10.25
N LYS A 110 19.18 -3.51 11.06
CA LYS A 110 20.54 -3.89 10.69
C LYS A 110 20.58 -4.83 9.47
N HIS A 111 19.62 -5.74 9.35
CA HIS A 111 19.56 -6.65 8.21
C HIS A 111 19.22 -5.91 6.91
N SER A 112 18.27 -5.00 6.97
CA SER A 112 17.91 -4.16 5.82
C SER A 112 19.06 -3.21 5.43
N ALA A 113 19.76 -2.64 6.41
CA ALA A 113 20.94 -1.81 6.16
C ALA A 113 22.04 -2.61 5.48
N LEU A 114 22.32 -3.85 5.93
CA LEU A 114 23.28 -4.74 5.29
C LEU A 114 22.84 -5.12 3.88
N SER A 115 21.57 -5.46 3.67
CA SER A 115 21.03 -5.77 2.34
C SER A 115 21.23 -4.61 1.37
N ILE A 116 20.95 -3.37 1.79
CA ILE A 116 21.19 -2.18 0.97
C ILE A 116 22.67 -2.02 0.66
N ALA A 117 23.55 -2.21 1.63
CA ALA A 117 24.99 -2.09 1.42
C ALA A 117 25.54 -3.14 0.43
N MET A 118 24.96 -4.34 0.41
CA MET A 118 25.40 -5.44 -0.46
C MET A 118 24.77 -5.43 -1.84
N SER A 119 23.50 -5.07 -1.96
CA SER A 119 22.69 -5.23 -3.19
C SER A 119 21.98 -3.97 -3.66
N GLY A 120 22.00 -2.89 -2.87
CA GLY A 120 21.35 -1.62 -3.20
C GLY A 120 19.85 -1.59 -2.88
N TYR A 121 19.25 -2.68 -2.36
CA TYR A 121 17.81 -2.74 -2.05
C TYR A 121 17.51 -3.59 -0.83
N THR A 122 16.30 -3.46 -0.31
CA THR A 122 15.78 -4.29 0.81
C THR A 122 15.01 -5.49 0.29
N ILE A 123 15.00 -6.57 1.07
CA ILE A 123 14.29 -7.81 0.72
C ILE A 123 12.85 -7.76 1.25
N GLY A 124 11.90 -8.20 0.41
CA GLY A 124 10.50 -8.31 0.77
C GLY A 124 9.84 -6.95 1.03
N ASP A 125 9.07 -6.87 2.11
CA ASP A 125 8.37 -5.66 2.55
C ASP A 125 9.18 -4.76 3.47
N SER A 126 10.45 -5.09 3.70
CA SER A 126 11.32 -4.38 4.63
C SER A 126 11.72 -3.00 4.08
N THR A 127 11.98 -2.07 5.00
CA THR A 127 12.64 -0.80 4.72
C THR A 127 13.86 -0.69 5.62
N ILE A 128 14.67 0.36 5.45
CA ILE A 128 15.81 0.61 6.34
C ILE A 128 15.38 0.81 7.81
N TYR A 129 14.13 1.17 8.06
CA TYR A 129 13.59 1.36 9.40
C TYR A 129 12.79 0.13 9.85
N LYS A 130 13.01 -0.30 11.11
CA LYS A 130 12.49 -1.57 11.64
C LYS A 130 10.98 -1.69 11.60
N SER A 131 10.26 -0.64 11.97
CA SER A 131 8.80 -0.64 12.08
C SER A 131 8.09 -0.24 10.77
N ILE A 132 8.81 0.35 9.81
CA ILE A 132 8.22 0.82 8.56
C ILE A 132 8.29 -0.29 7.51
N LYS A 133 7.14 -0.59 6.90
CA LYS A 133 6.99 -1.59 5.85
C LYS A 133 6.60 -0.94 4.54
N SER A 134 6.97 -1.57 3.43
CA SER A 134 6.60 -1.17 2.07
C SER A 134 5.75 -2.26 1.41
N LEU A 135 4.75 -1.88 0.61
CA LEU A 135 4.07 -2.86 -0.21
C LEU A 135 5.04 -3.43 -1.25
N MET A 136 4.93 -4.73 -1.50
CA MET A 136 5.64 -5.40 -2.59
C MET A 136 4.88 -5.25 -3.90
N ALA A 137 5.57 -5.43 -5.02
CA ALA A 137 4.95 -5.47 -6.35
C ALA A 137 3.79 -6.47 -6.39
N GLY A 138 2.64 -6.09 -6.96
CA GLY A 138 1.44 -6.93 -6.99
C GLY A 138 0.85 -7.27 -5.64
N GLN A 139 1.04 -6.42 -4.63
CA GLN A 139 0.54 -6.64 -3.28
C GLN A 139 -0.63 -5.72 -2.94
N LEU A 140 -1.58 -6.31 -2.21
CA LEU A 140 -2.71 -5.66 -1.57
C LEU A 140 -2.60 -5.84 -0.05
N VAL A 141 -2.72 -4.76 0.70
CA VAL A 141 -2.72 -4.77 2.16
C VAL A 141 -4.01 -4.18 2.67
N ILE A 142 -4.67 -4.89 3.58
CA ILE A 142 -5.91 -4.45 4.22
C ILE A 142 -5.67 -4.35 5.72
N LEU A 143 -5.86 -3.16 6.25
CA LEU A 143 -5.84 -2.87 7.68
C LEU A 143 -7.28 -2.81 8.18
N ARG A 144 -7.62 -3.67 9.14
CA ARG A 144 -8.92 -3.65 9.84
C ARG A 144 -8.63 -3.65 11.33
N ASP A 145 -9.15 -2.68 12.04
CA ASP A 145 -8.87 -2.44 13.46
C ASP A 145 -7.38 -2.23 13.79
N SER A 146 -7.07 -1.92 15.03
CA SER A 146 -5.73 -1.51 15.45
C SER A 146 -4.65 -2.59 15.27
N CYS A 147 -5.03 -3.88 15.13
CA CYS A 147 -4.09 -5.00 15.18
C CYS A 147 -4.20 -5.98 14.01
N LYS A 148 -5.23 -5.89 13.16
CA LYS A 148 -5.43 -6.89 12.08
C LYS A 148 -4.94 -6.36 10.74
N ILE A 149 -3.83 -6.93 10.29
CA ILE A 149 -3.28 -6.70 8.95
C ILE A 149 -3.47 -7.96 8.11
N LYS A 150 -4.02 -7.81 6.91
CA LYS A 150 -4.06 -8.87 5.91
C LYS A 150 -3.25 -8.45 4.69
N LYS A 151 -2.22 -9.22 4.37
CA LYS A 151 -1.40 -9.05 3.18
C LYS A 151 -1.82 -10.10 2.16
N ILE A 152 -2.06 -9.68 0.93
CA ILE A 152 -2.49 -10.54 -0.18
C ILE A 152 -1.56 -10.24 -1.35
N GLN A 153 -0.85 -11.26 -1.81
CA GLN A 153 -0.12 -11.20 -3.06
C GLN A 153 -1.10 -11.54 -4.17
N TYR A 154 -1.65 -10.51 -4.86
CA TYR A 154 -2.64 -10.72 -5.90
C TYR A 154 -2.02 -11.03 -7.26
N TYR A 155 -0.75 -10.69 -7.44
CA TYR A 155 0.03 -11.00 -8.62
C TYR A 155 1.44 -11.42 -8.22
N GLN A 156 1.94 -12.51 -8.80
CA GLN A 156 3.27 -13.00 -8.55
C GLN A 156 3.97 -13.24 -9.90
N TYR A 157 5.12 -12.62 -10.06
CA TYR A 157 5.96 -12.81 -11.23
C TYR A 157 6.81 -14.06 -11.03
N LEU A 158 6.19 -15.23 -11.19
CA LEU A 158 6.92 -16.49 -11.28
C LEU A 158 6.93 -16.88 -12.77
N PRO A 159 8.10 -17.24 -13.34
CA PRO A 159 8.08 -17.94 -14.63
C PRO A 159 7.23 -19.20 -14.44
N GLU A 160 6.28 -19.42 -15.35
CA GLU A 160 5.59 -20.70 -15.42
C GLU A 160 6.67 -21.79 -15.42
N SER A 161 6.51 -22.80 -14.56
CA SER A 161 7.46 -23.90 -14.47
C SER A 161 7.71 -24.44 -15.88
N ILE A 162 8.93 -24.26 -16.38
CA ILE A 162 9.36 -24.90 -17.60
C ILE A 162 9.36 -26.39 -17.28
N ASN A 163 8.34 -27.10 -17.70
CA ASN A 163 8.37 -28.57 -17.68
C ASN A 163 9.44 -28.98 -18.68
N TYR A 164 10.60 -29.41 -18.19
CA TYR A 164 11.62 -30.09 -18.96
C TYR A 164 11.16 -31.52 -19.22
#